data_8c25ab0a59bc2e5609f0a7ca8c561631
#
_entry.id   8c25ab0a59bc2e5609f0a7ca8c561631
#
_cell.length_a   1.000
_cell.length_b   1.000
_cell.length_c   1.000
_cell.angle_alpha   90.00
_cell.angle_beta   90.00
_cell.angle_gamma   90.00
#
_symmetry.space_group_name_H-M   'P 1'
#
loop_
_entity.id
_entity.type
_entity.pdbx_description
1 polymer ?
#
loop_
_entity_poly.entity_id
_entity_poly.type
_entity_poly.pdbx_seq_one_letter_code
_entity_poly.pdbx_strand_id
1 'polypeptide(L)'
;MTRIIFADDSQYIREAYRRILETQAHFEIVGVAEDGEEAVRLANELNPDVAILDIRMPKLTGIEAAGQIISTNPGMGIIIISAYDDLNYVKELLKEGPRGRAYILKTSLDDIGELIRVVEAVSQGGTVLDPELVQQLVRLLVENETSGLSELNPTEREVYELLVGGFEDPEIARSLRISQ
;
A
#
# COMPACT_ATOMS: atom_id res chain seq x y z
N MET A 1 -7.97 17.93 -14.81
CA MET A 1 -6.64 18.37 -14.37
C MET A 1 -6.47 17.79 -12.97
N THR A 2 -5.47 16.92 -12.76
CA THR A 2 -5.26 16.25 -11.48
C THR A 2 -4.50 17.18 -10.54
N ARG A 3 -5.09 17.53 -9.41
CA ARG A 3 -4.53 18.42 -8.39
C ARG A 3 -3.72 17.60 -7.40
N ILE A 4 -2.46 17.97 -7.20
CA ILE A 4 -1.50 17.19 -6.45
C ILE A 4 -0.89 18.02 -5.32
N ILE A 5 -0.79 17.47 -4.12
CA ILE A 5 0.16 17.92 -3.11
C ILE A 5 1.32 16.94 -3.00
N PHE A 6 2.46 17.45 -2.60
CA PHE A 6 3.67 16.67 -2.44
C PHE A 6 4.38 17.04 -1.13
N ALA A 7 4.86 16.03 -0.38
CA ALA A 7 5.57 16.23 0.88
C ALA A 7 6.84 15.37 0.95
N ASP A 8 7.96 16.01 1.26
CA ASP A 8 9.27 15.38 1.50
C ASP A 8 10.10 16.38 2.33
N ASP A 9 10.93 15.95 3.27
CA ASP A 9 11.75 16.85 4.09
C ASP A 9 12.93 17.46 3.32
N SER A 10 13.36 16.84 2.22
CA SER A 10 14.44 17.30 1.36
C SER A 10 13.95 18.35 0.34
N GLN A 11 14.46 19.56 0.45
CA GLN A 11 14.18 20.61 -0.52
C GLN A 11 14.57 20.20 -1.96
N TYR A 12 15.66 19.45 -2.12
CA TYR A 12 16.10 18.98 -3.45
C TYR A 12 15.11 18.03 -4.09
N ILE A 13 14.56 17.11 -3.29
CA ILE A 13 13.54 16.17 -3.76
C ILE A 13 12.27 16.91 -4.12
N ARG A 14 11.81 17.83 -3.27
CA ARG A 14 10.63 18.66 -3.55
C ARG A 14 10.75 19.41 -4.87
N GLU A 15 11.89 20.03 -5.11
CA GLU A 15 12.12 20.77 -6.37
C GLU A 15 12.20 19.85 -7.59
N ALA A 16 12.85 18.69 -7.45
CA ALA A 16 12.96 17.70 -8.53
C ALA A 16 11.60 17.16 -8.95
N TYR A 17 10.80 16.68 -8.00
CA TYR A 17 9.47 16.12 -8.30
C TYR A 17 8.50 17.19 -8.80
N ARG A 18 8.55 18.41 -8.25
CA ARG A 18 7.77 19.53 -8.76
C ARG A 18 8.02 19.76 -10.24
N ARG A 19 9.30 19.89 -10.64
CA ARG A 19 9.67 20.10 -12.05
C ARG A 19 9.20 18.95 -12.94
N ILE A 20 9.33 17.71 -12.47
CA ILE A 20 8.90 16.54 -13.21
C ILE A 20 7.38 16.56 -13.44
N LEU A 21 6.60 16.74 -12.40
CA LEU A 21 5.14 16.73 -12.49
C LEU A 21 4.60 17.92 -13.28
N GLU A 22 5.20 19.10 -13.17
CA GLU A 22 4.84 20.29 -13.94
C GLU A 22 5.13 20.16 -15.47
N THR A 23 5.90 19.17 -15.92
CA THR A 23 6.03 18.87 -17.35
C THR A 23 4.74 18.32 -17.96
N GLN A 24 3.83 17.82 -17.14
CA GLN A 24 2.58 17.21 -17.56
C GLN A 24 1.45 18.26 -17.51
N ALA A 25 0.93 18.65 -18.68
CA ALA A 25 -0.10 19.70 -18.79
C ALA A 25 -1.42 19.37 -18.06
N HIS A 26 -1.63 18.11 -17.71
CA HIS A 26 -2.82 17.64 -16.99
C HIS A 26 -2.63 17.49 -15.48
N PHE A 27 -1.45 17.83 -14.95
CA PHE A 27 -1.15 17.90 -13.52
C PHE A 27 -1.04 19.34 -13.04
N GLU A 28 -1.49 19.59 -11.82
CA GLU A 28 -1.36 20.87 -11.12
C GLU A 28 -0.83 20.62 -9.71
N ILE A 29 0.36 21.13 -9.41
CA ILE A 29 0.91 21.09 -8.04
C ILE A 29 0.29 22.24 -7.26
N VAL A 30 -0.68 21.92 -6.41
CA VAL A 30 -1.42 22.91 -5.61
C VAL A 30 -0.80 23.17 -4.24
N GLY A 31 0.10 22.30 -3.77
CA GLY A 31 0.81 22.50 -2.52
C GLY A 31 2.05 21.63 -2.38
N VAL A 32 3.02 22.13 -1.63
CA VAL A 32 4.28 21.42 -1.31
C VAL A 32 4.53 21.57 0.18
N ALA A 33 4.73 20.47 0.89
CA ALA A 33 4.98 20.42 2.32
C ALA A 33 6.41 19.91 2.65
N GLU A 34 6.96 20.39 3.76
CA GLU A 34 8.27 19.93 4.25
C GLU A 34 8.18 18.94 5.42
N ASP A 35 6.97 18.73 5.94
CA ASP A 35 6.70 17.77 7.02
C ASP A 35 5.27 17.20 6.94
N GLY A 36 5.00 16.17 7.76
CA GLY A 36 3.73 15.47 7.74
C GLY A 36 2.55 16.28 8.26
N GLU A 37 2.75 17.19 9.23
CA GLU A 37 1.66 18.06 9.72
C GLU A 37 1.24 19.07 8.65
N GLU A 38 2.21 19.67 7.95
CA GLU A 38 1.93 20.57 6.85
C GLU A 38 1.24 19.84 5.70
N ALA A 39 1.64 18.59 5.41
CA ALA A 39 0.98 17.76 4.40
C ALA A 39 -0.50 17.54 4.72
N VAL A 40 -0.84 17.20 5.97
CA VAL A 40 -2.23 17.04 6.43
C VAL A 40 -3.01 18.36 6.33
N ARG A 41 -2.40 19.47 6.76
CA ARG A 41 -3.01 20.81 6.66
C ARG A 41 -3.34 21.15 5.20
N LEU A 42 -2.37 21.03 4.30
CA LEU A 42 -2.56 21.32 2.88
C LEU A 42 -3.60 20.38 2.23
N ALA A 43 -3.62 19.11 2.58
CA ALA A 43 -4.62 18.17 2.10
C ALA A 43 -6.04 18.61 2.48
N ASN A 44 -6.25 19.05 3.72
CA ASN A 44 -7.56 19.50 4.19
C ASN A 44 -7.97 20.86 3.61
N GLU A 45 -7.03 21.79 3.44
CA GLU A 45 -7.34 23.14 2.93
C GLU A 45 -7.55 23.15 1.42
N LEU A 46 -6.75 22.39 0.68
CA LEU A 46 -6.72 22.46 -0.78
C LEU A 46 -7.56 21.40 -1.47
N ASN A 47 -7.94 20.32 -0.75
CA ASN A 47 -8.68 19.17 -1.29
C ASN A 47 -8.10 18.70 -2.64
N PRO A 48 -6.83 18.23 -2.69
CA PRO A 48 -6.23 17.73 -3.90
C PRO A 48 -6.84 16.37 -4.27
N ASP A 49 -6.60 15.93 -5.52
CA ASP A 49 -6.99 14.59 -5.98
C ASP A 49 -6.01 13.53 -5.46
N VAL A 50 -4.72 13.91 -5.34
CA VAL A 50 -3.65 13.00 -4.94
C VAL A 50 -2.70 13.69 -3.96
N ALA A 51 -2.31 12.98 -2.91
CA ALA A 51 -1.21 13.33 -2.01
C ALA A 51 -0.04 12.37 -2.20
N ILE A 52 1.14 12.89 -2.50
CA ILE A 52 2.40 12.15 -2.60
C ILE A 52 3.21 12.46 -1.34
N LEU A 53 3.57 11.44 -0.58
CA LEU A 53 4.18 11.58 0.75
C LEU A 53 5.45 10.73 0.85
N ASP A 54 6.56 11.35 1.25
CA ASP A 54 7.71 10.61 1.75
C ASP A 54 7.39 9.99 3.13
N ILE A 55 7.98 8.84 3.44
CA ILE A 55 7.76 8.22 4.76
C ILE A 55 8.45 8.99 5.87
N ARG A 56 9.73 9.37 5.65
CA ARG A 56 10.51 9.99 6.71
C ARG A 56 10.45 11.50 6.65
N MET A 57 9.50 12.04 7.36
CA MET A 57 9.36 13.49 7.55
C MET A 57 9.35 13.85 9.04
N PRO A 58 9.74 15.09 9.39
CA PRO A 58 9.57 15.60 10.74
C PRO A 58 8.11 15.66 11.18
N LYS A 59 7.87 15.71 12.48
CA LYS A 59 6.57 15.83 13.16
C LYS A 59 5.68 14.61 12.98
N LEU A 60 5.22 14.33 11.76
CA LEU A 60 4.46 13.14 11.38
C LEU A 60 5.16 12.41 10.25
N THR A 61 5.24 11.08 10.34
CA THR A 61 5.67 10.24 9.22
C THR A 61 4.64 10.28 8.10
N GLY A 62 5.05 9.95 6.86
CA GLY A 62 4.13 9.92 5.72
C GLY A 62 2.97 8.95 5.90
N ILE A 63 3.17 7.84 6.63
CA ILE A 63 2.11 6.88 6.94
C ILE A 63 1.11 7.46 7.97
N GLU A 64 1.59 8.13 9.01
CA GLU A 64 0.71 8.81 9.98
C GLU A 64 -0.07 9.95 9.30
N ALA A 65 0.59 10.73 8.45
CA ALA A 65 -0.06 11.77 7.66
C ALA A 65 -1.10 11.17 6.70
N ALA A 66 -0.77 10.09 6.00
CA ALA A 66 -1.72 9.35 5.14
C ALA A 66 -2.95 8.88 5.92
N GLY A 67 -2.77 8.29 7.11
CA GLY A 67 -3.88 7.87 7.97
C GLY A 67 -4.82 9.01 8.35
N GLN A 68 -4.27 10.18 8.72
CA GLN A 68 -5.07 11.37 9.02
C GLN A 68 -5.80 11.92 7.79
N ILE A 69 -5.14 11.97 6.64
CA ILE A 69 -5.74 12.42 5.38
C ILE A 69 -6.87 11.48 4.96
N ILE A 70 -6.66 10.17 5.00
CA ILE A 70 -7.68 9.17 4.65
C ILE A 70 -8.90 9.27 5.57
N SER A 71 -8.70 9.52 6.86
CA SER A 71 -9.80 9.65 7.83
C SER A 71 -10.70 10.85 7.54
N THR A 72 -10.15 11.95 7.03
CA THR A 72 -10.90 13.18 6.70
C THR A 72 -11.40 13.19 5.25
N ASN A 73 -10.65 12.59 4.34
CA ASN A 73 -10.99 12.50 2.91
C ASN A 73 -10.66 11.11 2.34
N PRO A 74 -11.54 10.10 2.53
CA PRO A 74 -11.30 8.71 2.08
C PRO A 74 -11.13 8.57 0.57
N GLY A 75 -11.66 9.53 -0.21
CA GLY A 75 -11.60 9.53 -1.68
C GLY A 75 -10.28 10.04 -2.25
N MET A 76 -9.44 10.69 -1.45
CA MET A 76 -8.16 11.21 -1.92
C MET A 76 -7.18 10.08 -2.22
N GLY A 77 -6.51 10.15 -3.38
CA GLY A 77 -5.43 9.24 -3.73
C GLY A 77 -4.20 9.47 -2.84
N ILE A 78 -3.59 8.38 -2.35
CA ILE A 78 -2.37 8.46 -1.53
C ILE A 78 -1.27 7.66 -2.20
N ILE A 79 -0.13 8.29 -2.40
CA ILE A 79 1.10 7.69 -2.91
C ILE A 79 2.18 7.84 -1.83
N ILE A 80 2.67 6.74 -1.31
CA ILE A 80 3.85 6.72 -0.45
C ILE A 80 5.08 6.46 -1.32
N ILE A 81 6.09 7.30 -1.17
CA ILE A 81 7.41 7.10 -1.77
C ILE A 81 8.41 6.86 -0.64
N SER A 82 9.13 5.73 -0.69
CA SER A 82 9.96 5.28 0.41
C SER A 82 11.32 4.77 -0.04
N ALA A 83 12.32 4.96 0.81
CA ALA A 83 13.59 4.24 0.70
C ALA A 83 13.55 2.87 1.39
N TYR A 84 12.41 2.48 1.98
CA TYR A 84 12.27 1.29 2.84
C TYR A 84 11.19 0.37 2.30
N ASP A 85 11.51 -0.92 2.26
CA ASP A 85 10.67 -2.03 1.82
C ASP A 85 9.90 -2.70 2.97
N ASP A 86 9.57 -1.94 4.03
CA ASP A 86 8.87 -2.45 5.21
C ASP A 86 7.37 -2.69 4.93
N LEU A 87 6.99 -3.97 4.92
CA LEU A 87 5.60 -4.40 4.69
C LEU A 87 4.61 -3.92 5.75
N ASN A 88 5.06 -3.51 6.95
CA ASN A 88 4.16 -2.96 7.96
C ASN A 88 3.60 -1.61 7.50
N TYR A 89 4.39 -0.79 6.81
CA TYR A 89 3.90 0.44 6.20
C TYR A 89 2.88 0.19 5.09
N VAL A 90 3.11 -0.83 4.26
CA VAL A 90 2.15 -1.24 3.22
C VAL A 90 0.83 -1.70 3.86
N LYS A 91 0.88 -2.53 4.91
CA LYS A 91 -0.31 -2.99 5.64
C LYS A 91 -1.09 -1.82 6.23
N GLU A 92 -0.41 -0.87 6.87
CA GLU A 92 -1.06 0.30 7.46
C GLU A 92 -1.70 1.20 6.40
N LEU A 93 -1.03 1.44 5.27
CA LEU A 93 -1.59 2.20 4.15
C LEU A 93 -2.86 1.57 3.57
N LEU A 94 -2.89 0.24 3.47
CA LEU A 94 -3.99 -0.52 2.87
C LEU A 94 -5.10 -0.90 3.86
N LYS A 95 -4.97 -0.58 5.13
CA LYS A 95 -5.89 -0.95 6.20
C LYS A 95 -7.34 -0.51 5.95
N GLU A 96 -7.52 0.71 5.43
CA GLU A 96 -8.82 1.28 5.08
C GLU A 96 -9.26 0.95 3.62
N GLY A 97 -8.57 0.00 3.00
CA GLY A 97 -8.83 -0.46 1.64
C GLY A 97 -7.78 -0.02 0.62
N PRO A 98 -7.64 -0.78 -0.47
CA PRO A 98 -6.56 -0.58 -1.43
C PRO A 98 -6.83 0.50 -2.47
N ARG A 99 -8.08 0.94 -2.63
CA ARG A 99 -8.47 1.86 -3.70
C ARG A 99 -7.80 3.22 -3.60
N GLY A 100 -7.13 3.65 -4.66
CA GLY A 100 -6.44 4.94 -4.72
C GLY A 100 -5.19 4.96 -3.82
N ARG A 101 -4.51 3.84 -3.65
CA ARG A 101 -3.32 3.72 -2.79
C ARG A 101 -2.13 3.24 -3.59
N ALA A 102 -0.97 3.85 -3.36
CA ALA A 102 0.28 3.35 -3.92
C ALA A 102 1.40 3.39 -2.88
N TYR A 103 2.29 2.40 -2.95
CA TYR A 103 3.54 2.37 -2.20
C TYR A 103 4.67 1.99 -3.16
N ILE A 104 5.59 2.93 -3.37
CA ILE A 104 6.67 2.82 -4.36
C ILE A 104 8.01 3.05 -3.67
N LEU A 105 8.99 2.25 -4.01
CA LEU A 105 10.35 2.44 -3.54
C LEU A 105 11.05 3.56 -4.34
N LYS A 106 11.86 4.39 -3.66
CA LYS A 106 12.65 5.45 -4.31
C LYS A 106 13.60 4.87 -5.39
N THR A 107 14.06 3.64 -5.19
CA THR A 107 14.89 2.89 -6.15
C THR A 107 14.16 2.48 -7.43
N SER A 108 12.83 2.44 -7.42
CA SER A 108 12.00 2.10 -8.59
C SER A 108 11.57 3.33 -9.39
N LEU A 109 11.90 4.54 -8.93
CA LEU A 109 11.57 5.80 -9.59
C LEU A 109 12.73 6.37 -10.44
N ASP A 110 13.61 5.49 -10.95
CA ASP A 110 14.72 5.90 -11.84
C ASP A 110 14.20 6.47 -13.18
N ASP A 111 12.97 6.10 -13.59
CA ASP A 111 12.28 6.68 -14.73
C ASP A 111 11.17 7.63 -14.29
N ILE A 112 11.27 8.88 -14.76
CA ILE A 112 10.24 9.92 -14.59
C ILE A 112 8.85 9.43 -15.01
N GLY A 113 8.78 8.61 -16.06
CA GLY A 113 7.54 8.03 -16.57
C GLY A 113 6.83 7.15 -15.56
N GLU A 114 7.54 6.53 -14.63
CA GLU A 114 6.94 5.68 -13.60
C GLU A 114 6.12 6.51 -12.60
N LEU A 115 6.67 7.60 -12.08
CA LEU A 115 5.93 8.48 -11.18
C LEU A 115 4.65 9.02 -11.83
N ILE A 116 4.71 9.42 -13.10
CA ILE A 116 3.54 9.90 -13.84
C ILE A 116 2.47 8.82 -13.92
N ARG A 117 2.84 7.58 -14.32
CA ARG A 117 1.91 6.43 -14.39
C ARG A 117 1.27 6.11 -13.05
N VAL A 118 2.04 6.16 -11.96
CA VAL A 118 1.51 5.93 -10.61
C VAL A 118 0.49 6.99 -10.22
N VAL A 119 0.79 8.28 -10.47
CA VAL A 119 -0.16 9.39 -10.20
C VAL A 119 -1.44 9.22 -11.00
N GLU A 120 -1.35 8.90 -12.29
CA GLU A 120 -2.52 8.67 -13.15
C GLU A 120 -3.37 7.49 -12.64
N ALA A 121 -2.74 6.35 -12.32
CA ALA A 121 -3.44 5.18 -11.80
C ALA A 121 -4.17 5.48 -10.49
N VAL A 122 -3.49 6.12 -9.53
CA VAL A 122 -4.02 6.45 -8.21
C VAL A 122 -5.16 7.47 -8.30
N SER A 123 -5.02 8.48 -9.16
CA SER A 123 -6.08 9.49 -9.37
C SER A 123 -7.37 8.89 -9.92
N GLN A 124 -7.29 7.73 -10.59
CA GLN A 124 -8.43 6.96 -11.10
C GLN A 124 -8.91 5.88 -10.11
N GLY A 125 -8.35 5.85 -8.92
CA GLY A 125 -8.68 4.87 -7.88
C GLY A 125 -7.96 3.52 -8.02
N GLY A 126 -6.93 3.43 -8.86
CA GLY A 126 -6.06 2.26 -8.98
C GLY A 126 -5.20 2.04 -7.75
N THR A 127 -4.73 0.80 -7.57
CA THR A 127 -3.75 0.43 -6.54
C THR A 127 -2.44 0.08 -7.21
N VAL A 128 -1.34 0.65 -6.72
CA VAL A 128 0.01 0.37 -7.25
C VAL A 128 0.93 0.03 -6.09
N LEU A 129 1.53 -1.15 -6.14
CA LEU A 129 2.57 -1.57 -5.19
C LEU A 129 3.84 -1.86 -5.95
N ASP A 130 4.96 -1.48 -5.33
CA ASP A 130 6.27 -1.81 -5.87
C ASP A 130 6.42 -3.33 -6.08
N PRO A 131 6.98 -3.78 -7.22
CA PRO A 131 7.14 -5.20 -7.52
C PRO A 131 7.91 -5.99 -6.45
N GLU A 132 8.89 -5.38 -5.80
CA GLU A 132 9.66 -6.00 -4.73
C GLU A 132 8.78 -6.29 -3.51
N LEU A 133 7.93 -5.34 -3.13
CA LEU A 133 6.96 -5.51 -2.04
C LEU A 133 5.90 -6.56 -2.36
N VAL A 134 5.43 -6.62 -3.61
CA VAL A 134 4.50 -7.66 -4.07
C VAL A 134 5.12 -9.04 -3.91
N GLN A 135 6.40 -9.22 -4.29
CA GLN A 135 7.10 -10.50 -4.11
C GLN A 135 7.21 -10.89 -2.63
N GLN A 136 7.50 -9.94 -1.74
CA GLN A 136 7.56 -10.20 -0.29
C GLN A 136 6.19 -10.59 0.26
N LEU A 137 5.11 -9.90 -0.15
CA LEU A 137 3.74 -10.24 0.25
C LEU A 137 3.34 -11.64 -0.20
N VAL A 138 3.65 -12.02 -1.44
CA VAL A 138 3.37 -13.36 -1.97
C VAL A 138 4.12 -14.43 -1.17
N ARG A 139 5.40 -14.21 -0.84
CA ARG A 139 6.17 -15.15 0.01
C ARG A 139 5.50 -15.34 1.37
N LEU A 140 5.10 -14.26 2.04
CA LEU A 140 4.42 -14.34 3.34
C LEU A 140 3.09 -15.08 3.27
N LEU A 141 2.33 -14.95 2.19
CA LEU A 141 1.08 -15.68 2.00
C LEU A 141 1.34 -17.18 1.85
N VAL A 142 2.31 -17.56 1.01
CA VAL A 142 2.69 -18.96 0.81
C VAL A 142 3.26 -19.60 2.10
N GLU A 143 4.09 -18.87 2.84
CA GLU A 143 4.64 -19.32 4.12
C GLU A 143 3.56 -19.49 5.18
N ASN A 144 2.58 -18.59 5.25
CA ASN A 144 1.46 -18.70 6.19
C ASN A 144 0.53 -19.87 5.86
N GLU A 145 0.28 -20.16 4.58
CA GLU A 145 -0.48 -21.34 4.18
C GLU A 145 0.26 -22.64 4.57
N THR A 146 1.58 -22.69 4.37
CA THR A 146 2.41 -23.83 4.79
C THR A 146 2.56 -23.92 6.31
N SER A 147 2.60 -22.79 7.02
CA SER A 147 2.71 -22.77 8.50
C SER A 147 1.41 -23.24 9.15
N GLY A 148 0.26 -22.85 8.64
CA GLY A 148 -1.05 -23.34 9.12
C GLY A 148 -1.16 -24.87 9.00
N LEU A 149 -0.63 -25.46 7.94
CA LEU A 149 -0.56 -26.91 7.77
C LEU A 149 0.51 -27.58 8.66
N SER A 150 1.58 -26.87 9.01
CA SER A 150 2.65 -27.40 9.87
C SER A 150 2.28 -27.40 11.35
N GLU A 151 1.33 -26.57 11.77
CA GLU A 151 0.79 -26.54 13.15
C GLU A 151 -0.25 -27.62 13.40
N LEU A 152 -0.82 -28.24 12.35
CA LEU A 152 -1.75 -29.34 12.47
C LEU A 152 -1.02 -30.59 13.00
N ASN A 153 -1.60 -31.24 14.02
CA ASN A 153 -1.16 -32.54 14.42
C ASN A 153 -1.44 -33.56 13.31
N PRO A 154 -0.84 -34.78 13.36
CA PRO A 154 -1.00 -35.75 12.28
C PRO A 154 -2.46 -36.09 11.93
N THR A 155 -3.34 -36.16 12.93
CA THR A 155 -4.77 -36.43 12.73
C THR A 155 -5.49 -35.25 12.08
N GLU A 156 -5.21 -34.01 12.50
CA GLU A 156 -5.77 -32.79 11.91
C GLU A 156 -5.33 -32.62 10.46
N ARG A 157 -4.08 -32.99 10.14
CA ARG A 157 -3.59 -32.96 8.76
C ARG A 157 -4.32 -33.99 7.90
N GLU A 158 -4.55 -35.20 8.40
CA GLU A 158 -5.29 -36.26 7.70
C GLU A 158 -6.76 -35.83 7.44
N VAL A 159 -7.42 -35.19 8.44
CA VAL A 159 -8.75 -34.60 8.28
C VAL A 159 -8.74 -33.54 7.20
N TYR A 160 -7.77 -32.62 7.22
CA TYR A 160 -7.64 -31.56 6.21
C TYR A 160 -7.45 -32.11 4.79
N GLU A 161 -6.57 -33.10 4.61
CA GLU A 161 -6.35 -33.74 3.30
C GLU A 161 -7.62 -34.41 2.76
N LEU A 162 -8.41 -35.02 3.62
CA LEU A 162 -9.69 -35.64 3.24
C LEU A 162 -10.75 -34.58 2.87
N LEU A 163 -10.84 -33.48 3.63
CA LEU A 163 -11.73 -32.35 3.32
C LEU A 163 -11.40 -31.70 1.98
N VAL A 164 -10.11 -31.43 1.73
CA VAL A 164 -9.63 -30.88 0.44
C VAL A 164 -9.86 -31.85 -0.70
N GLY A 165 -9.79 -33.17 -0.43
CA GLY A 165 -10.14 -34.24 -1.37
C GLY A 165 -11.64 -34.36 -1.68
N GLY A 166 -12.49 -33.57 -1.02
CA GLY A 166 -13.95 -33.53 -1.27
C GLY A 166 -14.74 -34.62 -0.55
N PHE A 167 -14.19 -35.21 0.52
CA PHE A 167 -14.91 -36.18 1.34
C PHE A 167 -15.83 -35.49 2.32
N GLU A 168 -17.02 -36.07 2.56
CA GLU A 168 -17.99 -35.55 3.54
C GLU A 168 -17.69 -36.03 4.97
N ASP A 169 -18.15 -35.30 5.99
CA ASP A 169 -17.88 -35.60 7.41
C ASP A 169 -18.11 -37.08 7.83
N PRO A 170 -19.19 -37.78 7.39
CA PRO A 170 -19.38 -39.18 7.72
C PRO A 170 -18.34 -40.13 7.10
N GLU A 171 -17.77 -39.76 5.98
CA GLU A 171 -16.72 -40.54 5.28
C GLU A 171 -15.38 -40.32 5.97
N ILE A 172 -15.08 -39.08 6.38
CA ILE A 172 -13.89 -38.71 7.13
C ILE A 172 -13.89 -39.43 8.49
N ALA A 173 -15.00 -39.40 9.22
CA ALA A 173 -15.14 -40.10 10.51
C ALA A 173 -14.90 -41.63 10.39
N ARG A 174 -15.37 -42.24 9.31
CA ARG A 174 -15.11 -43.67 9.02
C ARG A 174 -13.65 -43.96 8.68
N SER A 175 -13.02 -43.09 7.90
CA SER A 175 -11.62 -43.23 7.50
C SER A 175 -10.68 -43.18 8.71
N LEU A 176 -10.93 -42.23 9.63
CA LEU A 176 -10.12 -42.01 10.82
C LEU A 176 -10.47 -42.91 12.02
N ARG A 177 -11.50 -43.77 11.90
CA ARG A 177 -12.00 -44.62 12.98
C ARG A 177 -12.37 -43.85 14.25
N ILE A 178 -12.81 -42.60 14.13
CA ILE A 178 -13.33 -41.80 15.24
C ILE A 178 -14.86 -41.86 15.26
N SER A 179 -15.45 -41.78 16.48
CA SER A 179 -16.91 -41.67 16.62
C SER A 179 -17.36 -40.30 16.23
N GLN A 180 -18.51 -40.22 15.60
CA GLN A 180 -19.20 -38.95 15.30
C GLN A 180 -19.56 -38.18 16.56
#